data_85f1dd6d1c1b30e81d191cbd0cd58843
#
_entry.id   85f1dd6d1c1b30e81d191cbd0cd58843
#
_cell.length_a   1.000
_cell.length_b   1.000
_cell.length_c   1.000
_cell.angle_alpha   90.00
_cell.angle_beta   90.00
_cell.angle_gamma   90.00
#
_symmetry.space_group_name_H-M   'P 1'
#
loop_
_entity.id
_entity.type
_entity.pdbx_description
1 polymer ?
#
loop_
_entity_poly.entity_id
_entity_poly.type
_entity_poly.pdbx_seq_one_letter_code
_entity_poly.pdbx_strand_id
1 'polypeptide(L)'
;MPHDILTSGTEDRTPAAGYCAIPILPDIYFSVRLRCTVAGVPHCHEGVMPSIFTVANPKGGSGKTTVAIVLAGEFAKHAYSVVIIDADPQGSSYQWHASSLARGLSPDGIDLVRAADAGALSQAVERLDSYDVLVIDTPGYYGEVLIQSALRADLVVLPCKVHTFDASQVVRTIRNLERHSTDAGLPMSRYRVIFNEYDSLDRNTRPLREVVAYLDAEHVPVCAHALYRRVTYRTMTSGHGTLYQMSDKDESVRKARYNADQVVRELLAATQGTTPTPTIA
;
A
#
# COMPACT_ATOMS: atom_id res chain seq x y z
N MET A 1 6.14 7.31 38.52
CA MET A 1 6.41 8.69 38.05
C MET A 1 5.83 8.79 36.68
N PRO A 2 4.86 9.66 36.40
CA PRO A 2 4.27 9.78 35.08
C PRO A 2 5.14 10.66 34.16
N HIS A 3 5.30 10.27 32.90
CA HIS A 3 5.98 11.07 31.87
C HIS A 3 4.97 12.00 31.23
N ASP A 4 5.32 13.28 31.24
CA ASP A 4 4.57 14.41 30.73
C ASP A 4 4.43 14.37 29.20
N ILE A 5 3.19 14.54 28.75
CA ILE A 5 2.84 14.81 27.37
C ILE A 5 2.84 16.33 27.18
N LEU A 6 3.75 16.83 26.37
CA LEU A 6 3.75 18.24 25.94
C LEU A 6 2.70 18.43 24.83
N THR A 7 1.65 19.15 25.15
CA THR A 7 0.64 19.62 24.21
C THR A 7 1.06 20.95 23.61
N SER A 8 1.25 21.02 22.29
CA SER A 8 1.35 22.27 21.55
C SER A 8 -0.05 22.73 21.11
N GLY A 9 -0.34 24.01 21.34
CA GLY A 9 -1.65 24.62 21.20
C GLY A 9 -2.22 24.58 19.77
N THR A 10 -3.52 24.31 19.72
CA THR A 10 -4.33 24.34 18.50
C THR A 10 -4.96 25.73 18.36
N GLU A 11 -4.65 26.41 17.26
CA GLU A 11 -5.45 27.53 16.77
C GLU A 11 -6.75 27.05 16.11
N ASP A 12 -7.84 27.65 16.54
CA ASP A 12 -9.22 27.40 16.14
C ASP A 12 -9.42 27.80 14.66
N ARG A 13 -9.73 26.83 13.79
CA ARG A 13 -10.26 27.04 12.45
C ARG A 13 -11.54 26.25 12.25
N THR A 14 -12.67 26.91 12.48
CA THR A 14 -14.00 26.42 12.13
C THR A 14 -14.18 26.33 10.60
N PRO A 15 -14.50 25.17 10.05
CA PRO A 15 -15.06 25.08 8.69
C PRO A 15 -16.59 24.95 8.72
N ALA A 16 -17.25 25.63 7.78
CA ALA A 16 -18.67 25.62 7.56
C ALA A 16 -19.17 24.21 7.17
N ALA A 17 -20.41 23.88 7.61
CA ALA A 17 -21.10 22.66 7.26
C ALA A 17 -21.29 22.56 5.73
N GLY A 18 -20.63 21.58 5.11
CA GLY A 18 -20.80 21.21 3.72
C GLY A 18 -20.26 19.83 3.50
N TYR A 19 -20.99 18.98 2.81
CA TYR A 19 -20.56 17.67 2.36
C TYR A 19 -19.21 17.79 1.65
N CYS A 20 -18.12 17.37 2.28
CA CYS A 20 -16.82 17.32 1.65
C CYS A 20 -16.62 15.92 1.07
N ALA A 21 -17.17 15.69 -0.12
CA ALA A 21 -16.65 14.65 -1.00
C ALA A 21 -15.30 15.14 -1.51
N ILE A 22 -14.21 14.71 -0.90
CA ILE A 22 -12.87 14.95 -1.45
C ILE A 22 -12.71 14.03 -2.65
N PRO A 23 -12.68 14.55 -3.90
CA PRO A 23 -12.42 13.72 -5.06
C PRO A 23 -10.95 13.30 -5.00
N ILE A 24 -10.69 12.05 -4.66
CA ILE A 24 -9.34 11.48 -4.70
C ILE A 24 -8.80 11.51 -6.13
N LEU A 25 -9.69 11.49 -7.08
CA LEU A 25 -9.41 11.51 -8.51
C LEU A 25 -10.67 12.02 -9.19
N PRO A 26 -10.62 12.81 -10.26
CA PRO A 26 -11.77 13.49 -10.84
C PRO A 26 -12.95 12.58 -11.23
N ASP A 27 -12.84 11.26 -11.21
CA ASP A 27 -13.91 10.35 -11.60
C ASP A 27 -14.04 9.07 -10.74
N ILE A 28 -13.31 8.96 -9.62
CA ILE A 28 -13.40 7.79 -8.74
C ILE A 28 -13.79 8.24 -7.35
N TYR A 29 -15.05 8.06 -7.00
CA TYR A 29 -15.49 8.14 -5.61
C TYR A 29 -14.97 6.91 -4.88
N PHE A 30 -13.90 7.09 -4.14
CA PHE A 30 -13.47 6.09 -3.17
C PHE A 30 -14.50 6.10 -2.04
N SER A 31 -15.32 5.08 -1.96
CA SER A 31 -16.13 4.83 -0.77
C SER A 31 -15.24 4.18 0.30
N VAL A 32 -14.12 4.82 0.65
CA VAL A 32 -13.65 4.75 2.02
C VAL A 32 -14.84 5.21 2.82
N ARG A 33 -15.25 4.46 3.79
CA ARG A 33 -16.34 4.86 4.70
C ARG A 33 -15.84 6.10 5.43
N LEU A 34 -16.06 7.27 4.80
CA LEU A 34 -15.59 8.57 5.28
C LEU A 34 -16.12 8.80 6.68
N ARG A 35 -15.23 9.10 7.59
CA ARG A 35 -15.58 9.68 8.87
C ARG A 35 -16.10 11.08 8.63
N CYS A 36 -17.41 11.26 8.71
CA CYS A 36 -18.01 12.58 8.78
C CYS A 36 -17.67 13.17 10.16
N THR A 37 -16.68 14.02 10.27
CA THR A 37 -16.48 14.87 11.45
C THR A 37 -17.46 16.01 11.38
N VAL A 38 -18.59 15.88 12.08
CA VAL A 38 -19.47 17.02 12.35
C VAL A 38 -18.90 17.74 13.56
N ALA A 39 -18.53 19.02 13.38
CA ALA A 39 -17.97 19.84 14.43
C ALA A 39 -18.91 19.94 15.65
N GLY A 40 -18.41 19.58 16.83
CA GLY A 40 -19.01 19.94 18.10
C GLY A 40 -19.70 18.85 18.92
N VAL A 41 -19.63 17.57 18.56
CA VAL A 41 -20.16 16.46 19.39
C VAL A 41 -19.00 15.51 19.72
N PRO A 42 -18.82 15.07 21.00
CA PRO A 42 -17.85 14.01 21.31
C PRO A 42 -18.30 12.75 20.59
N HIS A 43 -17.51 12.30 19.62
CA HIS A 43 -17.91 11.26 18.68
C HIS A 43 -17.70 9.89 19.27
N CYS A 44 -18.80 9.20 19.47
CA CYS A 44 -18.84 7.74 19.37
C CYS A 44 -18.47 7.41 17.91
N HIS A 45 -17.27 6.90 17.65
CA HIS A 45 -16.88 6.33 16.37
C HIS A 45 -17.65 5.03 16.17
N GLU A 46 -18.86 5.09 15.66
CA GLU A 46 -19.52 3.91 15.17
C GLU A 46 -18.79 3.44 13.89
N GLY A 47 -17.82 2.55 14.11
CA GLY A 47 -17.53 1.42 13.27
C GLY A 47 -17.11 1.63 11.81
N VAL A 48 -16.39 2.69 11.44
CA VAL A 48 -15.71 2.71 10.14
C VAL A 48 -14.33 2.09 10.31
N MET A 49 -14.17 0.84 9.85
CA MET A 49 -12.88 0.15 9.86
C MET A 49 -11.95 0.78 8.81
N PRO A 50 -10.64 0.88 9.09
CA PRO A 50 -9.66 1.34 8.11
C PRO A 50 -9.63 0.42 6.88
N SER A 51 -9.29 0.97 5.73
CA SER A 51 -8.99 0.17 4.55
C SER A 51 -7.59 -0.45 4.67
N ILE A 52 -7.49 -1.77 4.56
CA ILE A 52 -6.24 -2.53 4.77
C ILE A 52 -5.66 -2.99 3.43
N PHE A 53 -4.46 -2.51 3.12
CA PHE A 53 -3.67 -2.95 1.97
C PHE A 53 -2.48 -3.77 2.45
N THR A 54 -2.40 -5.02 2.03
CA THR A 54 -1.25 -5.88 2.36
C THR A 54 -0.36 -6.04 1.14
N VAL A 55 0.92 -5.66 1.27
CA VAL A 55 1.91 -5.89 0.21
C VAL A 55 2.65 -7.18 0.50
N ALA A 56 2.36 -8.22 -0.27
CA ALA A 56 2.80 -9.58 0.01
C ALA A 56 3.59 -10.18 -1.17
N ASN A 57 4.74 -10.73 -0.88
CA ASN A 57 5.49 -11.64 -1.74
C ASN A 57 6.56 -12.35 -0.89
N PRO A 58 6.59 -13.68 -0.81
CA PRO A 58 7.55 -14.43 0.00
C PRO A 58 8.98 -14.43 -0.59
N LYS A 59 9.25 -13.57 -1.55
CA LYS A 59 10.58 -13.39 -2.14
C LYS A 59 11.22 -12.08 -1.64
N GLY A 60 12.43 -12.18 -1.10
CA GLY A 60 13.24 -11.01 -0.80
C GLY A 60 13.57 -10.21 -2.08
N GLY A 61 13.58 -8.90 -2.00
CA GLY A 61 13.92 -8.02 -3.13
C GLY A 61 12.86 -7.96 -4.24
N SER A 62 11.60 -8.35 -3.98
CA SER A 62 10.48 -8.17 -4.91
C SER A 62 9.97 -6.72 -4.98
N GLY A 63 10.38 -5.86 -4.03
CA GLY A 63 10.00 -4.46 -3.94
C GLY A 63 8.77 -4.18 -3.07
N LYS A 64 8.43 -5.05 -2.13
CA LYS A 64 7.31 -4.86 -1.20
C LYS A 64 7.36 -3.50 -0.50
N THR A 65 8.47 -3.20 0.16
CA THR A 65 8.67 -1.92 0.85
C THR A 65 8.52 -0.72 -0.09
N THR A 66 9.03 -0.80 -1.32
CA THR A 66 8.86 0.27 -2.31
C THR A 66 7.38 0.49 -2.61
N VAL A 67 6.62 -0.58 -2.83
CA VAL A 67 5.18 -0.52 -3.11
C VAL A 67 4.41 -0.01 -1.89
N ALA A 68 4.76 -0.45 -0.68
CA ALA A 68 4.13 0.02 0.56
C ALA A 68 4.32 1.53 0.75
N ILE A 69 5.53 2.05 0.53
CA ILE A 69 5.81 3.49 0.63
C ILE A 69 5.08 4.28 -0.48
N VAL A 70 5.02 3.74 -1.70
CA VAL A 70 4.28 4.36 -2.80
C VAL A 70 2.79 4.45 -2.47
N LEU A 71 2.17 3.37 -2.00
CA LEU A 71 0.76 3.35 -1.57
C LEU A 71 0.53 4.40 -0.49
N ALA A 72 1.32 4.35 0.59
CA ALA A 72 1.17 5.27 1.71
C ALA A 72 1.32 6.73 1.27
N GLY A 73 2.30 7.05 0.41
CA GLY A 73 2.52 8.39 -0.10
C GLY A 73 1.38 8.90 -0.99
N GLU A 74 0.78 8.03 -1.81
CA GLU A 74 -0.37 8.40 -2.64
C GLU A 74 -1.61 8.70 -1.78
N PHE A 75 -1.88 7.91 -0.74
CA PHE A 75 -2.97 8.18 0.18
C PHE A 75 -2.74 9.47 1.01
N ALA A 76 -1.55 9.64 1.58
CA ALA A 76 -1.21 10.80 2.38
C ALA A 76 -1.29 12.12 1.58
N LYS A 77 -0.90 12.11 0.29
CA LYS A 77 -1.08 13.23 -0.64
C LYS A 77 -2.52 13.72 -0.71
N HIS A 78 -3.48 12.81 -0.54
CA HIS A 78 -4.91 13.10 -0.55
C HIS A 78 -5.50 13.33 0.84
N ALA A 79 -4.65 13.65 1.83
CA ALA A 79 -5.01 13.97 3.21
C ALA A 79 -5.68 12.81 3.98
N TYR A 80 -5.47 11.55 3.58
CA TYR A 80 -5.81 10.41 4.41
C TYR A 80 -4.79 10.26 5.55
N SER A 81 -5.27 9.87 6.72
CA SER A 81 -4.42 9.41 7.80
C SER A 81 -3.96 7.97 7.49
N VAL A 82 -2.66 7.80 7.34
CA VAL A 82 -2.06 6.54 6.89
C VAL A 82 -1.09 6.01 7.92
N VAL A 83 -1.11 4.71 8.17
CA VAL A 83 -0.05 4.04 8.91
C VAL A 83 0.53 2.90 8.11
N ILE A 84 1.86 2.83 8.06
CA ILE A 84 2.59 1.65 7.58
C ILE A 84 2.83 0.74 8.78
N ILE A 85 2.38 -0.51 8.68
CA ILE A 85 2.71 -1.56 9.62
C ILE A 85 3.88 -2.35 9.04
N ASP A 86 5.09 -2.14 9.58
CA ASP A 86 6.27 -2.90 9.21
C ASP A 86 6.24 -4.26 9.91
N ALA A 87 5.81 -5.27 9.18
CA ALA A 87 5.69 -6.64 9.65
C ALA A 87 6.91 -7.51 9.29
N ASP A 88 7.91 -6.94 8.59
CA ASP A 88 9.17 -7.63 8.29
C ASP A 88 10.15 -7.46 9.46
N PRO A 89 10.69 -8.55 10.04
CA PRO A 89 11.75 -8.46 11.05
C PRO A 89 12.97 -7.66 10.60
N GLN A 90 13.25 -7.58 9.28
CA GLN A 90 14.33 -6.75 8.74
C GLN A 90 14.08 -5.24 8.92
N GLY A 91 12.82 -4.81 9.07
CA GLY A 91 12.47 -3.44 9.39
C GLY A 91 12.78 -2.44 8.27
N SER A 92 12.58 -2.81 7.02
CA SER A 92 12.94 -1.94 5.88
C SER A 92 12.11 -0.67 5.82
N SER A 93 10.81 -0.75 6.05
CA SER A 93 9.92 0.43 6.16
C SER A 93 10.27 1.29 7.37
N TYR A 94 10.61 0.67 8.49
CA TYR A 94 11.07 1.37 9.69
C TYR A 94 12.37 2.14 9.43
N GLN A 95 13.36 1.51 8.79
CA GLN A 95 14.63 2.16 8.45
C GLN A 95 14.42 3.34 7.50
N TRP A 96 13.53 3.19 6.51
CA TRP A 96 13.16 4.29 5.62
C TRP A 96 12.56 5.47 6.40
N HIS A 97 11.60 5.21 7.28
CA HIS A 97 10.94 6.24 8.08
C HIS A 97 11.94 6.96 9.01
N ALA A 98 12.74 6.20 9.77
CA ALA A 98 13.75 6.74 10.67
C ALA A 98 14.81 7.56 9.92
N SER A 99 15.24 7.08 8.74
CA SER A 99 16.21 7.80 7.91
C SER A 99 15.63 9.08 7.30
N SER A 100 14.35 9.10 6.99
CA SER A 100 13.64 10.30 6.52
C SER A 100 13.57 11.35 7.62
N LEU A 101 13.18 10.96 8.83
CA LEU A 101 13.15 11.83 10.00
C LEU A 101 14.54 12.41 10.31
N ALA A 102 15.59 11.59 10.25
CA ALA A 102 16.97 12.05 10.48
C ALA A 102 17.44 13.09 9.46
N ARG A 103 16.80 13.18 8.29
CA ARG A 103 17.03 14.21 7.27
C ARG A 103 16.10 15.42 7.41
N GLY A 104 15.31 15.47 8.47
CA GLY A 104 14.31 16.54 8.66
C GLY A 104 13.08 16.41 7.75
N LEU A 105 12.89 15.26 7.14
CA LEU A 105 11.72 14.94 6.32
C LEU A 105 10.76 14.13 7.19
N SER A 106 9.74 14.78 7.75
CA SER A 106 8.61 14.04 8.32
C SER A 106 7.73 13.57 7.14
N PRO A 107 7.50 12.27 6.96
CA PRO A 107 6.54 11.79 5.97
C PRO A 107 5.12 12.22 6.38
N ASP A 108 4.71 13.42 5.97
CA ASP A 108 3.47 14.06 6.39
C ASP A 108 2.25 13.15 6.19
N GLY A 109 1.48 12.92 7.27
CA GLY A 109 0.29 12.06 7.26
C GLY A 109 0.59 10.56 7.22
N ILE A 110 1.84 10.13 7.38
CA ILE A 110 2.22 8.71 7.43
C ILE A 110 2.90 8.42 8.77
N ASP A 111 2.25 7.61 9.58
CA ASP A 111 2.84 7.03 10.77
C ASP A 111 3.41 5.65 10.49
N LEU A 112 4.24 5.14 11.40
CA LEU A 112 4.83 3.82 11.26
C LEU A 112 4.81 3.05 12.58
N VAL A 113 4.37 1.79 12.50
CA VAL A 113 4.35 0.84 13.62
C VAL A 113 5.08 -0.42 13.21
N ARG A 114 5.88 -1.00 14.11
CA ARG A 114 6.50 -2.32 13.92
C ARG A 114 5.65 -3.42 14.52
N ALA A 115 5.43 -4.49 13.76
CA ALA A 115 4.65 -5.66 14.17
C ALA A 115 5.23 -6.95 13.54
N ALA A 116 6.42 -7.36 13.97
CA ALA A 116 7.20 -8.41 13.33
C ALA A 116 6.74 -9.86 13.63
N ASP A 117 5.69 -10.03 14.43
CA ASP A 117 5.04 -11.31 14.70
C ASP A 117 3.51 -11.21 14.59
N ALA A 118 2.84 -12.35 14.49
CA ALA A 118 1.39 -12.41 14.27
C ALA A 118 0.57 -11.81 15.43
N GLY A 119 1.05 -11.92 16.66
CA GLY A 119 0.38 -11.36 17.85
C GLY A 119 0.49 -9.83 17.85
N ALA A 120 1.69 -9.30 17.59
CA ALA A 120 1.92 -7.86 17.46
C ALA A 120 1.11 -7.26 16.30
N LEU A 121 1.04 -7.98 15.16
CA LEU A 121 0.25 -7.56 14.01
C LEU A 121 -1.25 -7.48 14.35
N SER A 122 -1.81 -8.49 15.01
CA SER A 122 -3.22 -8.49 15.42
C SER A 122 -3.52 -7.29 16.32
N GLN A 123 -2.70 -7.07 17.35
CA GLN A 123 -2.84 -5.94 18.26
C GLN A 123 -2.69 -4.59 17.54
N ALA A 124 -1.76 -4.48 16.58
CA ALA A 124 -1.58 -3.25 15.83
C ALA A 124 -2.84 -2.92 15.01
N VAL A 125 -3.36 -3.88 14.24
CA VAL A 125 -4.57 -3.69 13.43
C VAL A 125 -5.77 -3.27 14.30
N GLU A 126 -5.96 -3.88 15.48
CA GLU A 126 -7.05 -3.57 16.40
C GLU A 126 -6.94 -2.16 17.01
N ARG A 127 -5.71 -1.66 17.24
CA ARG A 127 -5.48 -0.35 17.88
C ARG A 127 -5.46 0.81 16.89
N LEU A 128 -5.31 0.54 15.60
CA LEU A 128 -5.17 1.53 14.54
C LEU A 128 -6.49 1.81 13.80
N ASP A 129 -7.61 1.54 14.43
CA ASP A 129 -8.96 1.79 13.91
C ASP A 129 -9.26 3.27 13.64
N SER A 130 -8.46 4.17 14.22
CA SER A 130 -8.57 5.62 14.00
C SER A 130 -7.98 6.10 12.67
N TYR A 131 -7.18 5.30 12.00
CA TYR A 131 -6.62 5.63 10.69
C TYR A 131 -7.59 5.34 9.54
N ASP A 132 -7.44 6.05 8.43
CA ASP A 132 -8.22 5.80 7.22
C ASP A 132 -7.65 4.61 6.45
N VAL A 133 -6.32 4.45 6.44
CA VAL A 133 -5.61 3.44 5.65
C VAL A 133 -4.48 2.78 6.45
N LEU A 134 -4.49 1.46 6.46
CA LEU A 134 -3.37 0.65 6.94
C LEU A 134 -2.66 0.01 5.74
N VAL A 135 -1.35 0.19 5.65
CA VAL A 135 -0.50 -0.47 4.64
C VAL A 135 0.43 -1.44 5.35
N ILE A 136 0.28 -2.73 5.13
CA ILE A 136 1.09 -3.77 5.77
C ILE A 136 2.22 -4.19 4.84
N ASP A 137 3.47 -3.90 5.23
CA ASP A 137 4.69 -4.38 4.54
C ASP A 137 5.12 -5.71 5.15
N THR A 138 4.98 -6.81 4.39
CA THR A 138 5.15 -8.16 4.91
C THR A 138 6.58 -8.69 4.75
N PRO A 139 6.96 -9.74 5.53
CA PRO A 139 8.26 -10.40 5.39
C PRO A 139 8.51 -10.94 3.98
N GLY A 140 9.80 -11.10 3.63
CA GLY A 140 10.25 -11.73 2.39
C GLY A 140 10.27 -13.27 2.45
N TYR A 141 9.42 -13.87 3.26
CA TYR A 141 9.24 -15.33 3.36
C TYR A 141 7.77 -15.67 3.62
N TYR A 142 7.40 -16.89 3.32
CA TYR A 142 6.06 -17.39 3.60
C TYR A 142 5.95 -17.82 5.07
N GLY A 143 5.01 -17.24 5.79
CA GLY A 143 4.83 -17.52 7.23
C GLY A 143 3.53 -16.94 7.77
N GLU A 144 3.30 -17.13 9.04
CA GLU A 144 2.05 -16.77 9.72
C GLU A 144 1.74 -15.28 9.59
N VAL A 145 2.74 -14.41 9.73
CA VAL A 145 2.57 -12.94 9.59
C VAL A 145 2.02 -12.58 8.21
N LEU A 146 2.57 -13.14 7.13
CA LEU A 146 2.10 -12.90 5.78
C LEU A 146 0.66 -13.40 5.60
N ILE A 147 0.34 -14.61 6.11
CA ILE A 147 -1.01 -15.18 6.03
C ILE A 147 -2.00 -14.31 6.78
N GLN A 148 -1.71 -13.96 8.03
CA GLN A 148 -2.57 -13.14 8.88
C GLN A 148 -2.78 -11.74 8.29
N SER A 149 -1.74 -11.14 7.70
CA SER A 149 -1.85 -9.86 7.00
C SER A 149 -2.78 -9.95 5.79
N ALA A 150 -2.61 -10.99 4.98
CA ALA A 150 -3.40 -11.18 3.77
C ALA A 150 -4.87 -11.48 4.07
N LEU A 151 -5.18 -12.28 5.10
CA LEU A 151 -6.57 -12.60 5.47
C LEU A 151 -7.36 -11.41 6.01
N ARG A 152 -6.68 -10.38 6.50
CA ARG A 152 -7.30 -9.13 7.00
C ARG A 152 -7.41 -8.03 5.94
N ALA A 153 -6.77 -8.21 4.80
CA ALA A 153 -6.67 -7.18 3.77
C ALA A 153 -7.96 -7.02 2.96
N ASP A 154 -8.32 -5.79 2.65
CA ASP A 154 -9.29 -5.47 1.59
C ASP A 154 -8.69 -5.74 0.21
N LEU A 155 -7.36 -5.52 0.09
CA LEU A 155 -6.60 -5.84 -1.12
C LEU A 155 -5.19 -6.33 -0.78
N VAL A 156 -4.83 -7.50 -1.30
CA VAL A 156 -3.47 -8.02 -1.31
C VAL A 156 -2.79 -7.59 -2.60
N VAL A 157 -1.72 -6.80 -2.50
CA VAL A 157 -0.90 -6.35 -3.61
C VAL A 157 0.34 -7.23 -3.71
N LEU A 158 0.55 -7.86 -4.86
CA LEU A 158 1.63 -8.82 -5.09
C LEU A 158 2.63 -8.24 -6.12
N PRO A 159 3.73 -7.61 -5.66
CA PRO A 159 4.79 -7.17 -6.57
C PRO A 159 5.46 -8.36 -7.26
N CYS A 160 5.58 -8.31 -8.58
CA CYS A 160 6.17 -9.34 -9.42
C CYS A 160 7.17 -8.70 -10.41
N LYS A 161 8.34 -9.31 -10.60
CA LYS A 161 9.24 -8.91 -11.68
C LYS A 161 8.88 -9.66 -12.96
N VAL A 162 9.28 -9.14 -14.11
CA VAL A 162 9.07 -9.79 -15.42
C VAL A 162 10.00 -11.01 -15.56
N HIS A 163 9.67 -12.05 -14.81
CA HIS A 163 10.41 -13.30 -14.80
C HIS A 163 9.47 -14.46 -14.42
N THR A 164 9.52 -15.56 -15.15
CA THR A 164 8.63 -16.72 -14.95
C THR A 164 8.72 -17.31 -13.54
N PHE A 165 9.93 -17.34 -12.96
CA PHE A 165 10.11 -17.79 -11.57
C PHE A 165 9.37 -16.89 -10.57
N ASP A 166 9.39 -15.57 -10.76
CA ASP A 166 8.68 -14.64 -9.88
C ASP A 166 7.16 -14.81 -10.02
N ALA A 167 6.68 -14.97 -11.25
CA ALA A 167 5.27 -15.25 -11.54
C ALA A 167 4.81 -16.56 -10.88
N SER A 168 5.60 -17.62 -10.97
CA SER A 168 5.27 -18.91 -10.33
C SER A 168 5.22 -18.81 -8.81
N GLN A 169 6.08 -18.00 -8.18
CA GLN A 169 6.03 -17.73 -6.74
C GLN A 169 4.76 -16.96 -6.36
N VAL A 170 4.36 -15.98 -7.15
CA VAL A 170 3.10 -15.24 -6.94
C VAL A 170 1.90 -16.18 -7.01
N VAL A 171 1.78 -17.00 -8.05
CA VAL A 171 0.69 -17.99 -8.19
C VAL A 171 0.67 -18.95 -7.00
N ARG A 172 1.83 -19.47 -6.60
CA ARG A 172 1.94 -20.35 -5.43
C ARG A 172 1.48 -19.65 -4.14
N THR A 173 1.83 -18.38 -3.98
CA THR A 173 1.41 -17.58 -2.82
C THR A 173 -0.09 -17.44 -2.79
N ILE A 174 -0.72 -17.07 -3.91
CA ILE A 174 -2.17 -16.93 -4.03
C ILE A 174 -2.86 -18.24 -3.67
N ARG A 175 -2.48 -19.36 -4.27
CA ARG A 175 -3.06 -20.69 -3.99
C ARG A 175 -2.95 -21.10 -2.52
N ASN A 176 -1.83 -20.76 -1.88
CA ASN A 176 -1.65 -21.02 -0.46
C ASN A 176 -2.57 -20.12 0.40
N LEU A 177 -2.72 -18.84 0.06
CA LEU A 177 -3.64 -17.94 0.74
C LEU A 177 -5.09 -18.37 0.57
N GLU A 178 -5.50 -18.80 -0.61
CA GLU A 178 -6.83 -19.37 -0.89
C GLU A 178 -7.13 -20.59 -0.01
N ARG A 179 -6.15 -21.48 0.16
CA ARG A 179 -6.28 -22.64 1.05
C ARG A 179 -6.48 -22.20 2.49
N HIS A 180 -5.62 -21.31 3.00
CA HIS A 180 -5.76 -20.82 4.38
C HIS A 180 -7.07 -20.07 4.62
N SER A 181 -7.55 -19.32 3.65
CA SER A 181 -8.85 -18.68 3.69
C SER A 181 -9.98 -19.69 3.82
N THR A 182 -9.93 -20.75 3.00
CA THR A 182 -10.91 -21.84 3.03
C THR A 182 -10.86 -22.60 4.36
N ASP A 183 -9.67 -22.96 4.83
CA ASP A 183 -9.47 -23.67 6.10
C ASP A 183 -9.96 -22.86 7.31
N ALA A 184 -9.84 -21.53 7.24
CA ALA A 184 -10.33 -20.60 8.26
C ALA A 184 -11.84 -20.28 8.14
N GLY A 185 -12.52 -20.72 7.09
CA GLY A 185 -13.91 -20.37 6.81
C GLY A 185 -14.12 -18.87 6.50
N LEU A 186 -13.07 -18.20 6.01
CA LEU A 186 -13.07 -16.77 5.68
C LEU A 186 -13.16 -16.58 4.16
N PRO A 187 -13.76 -15.48 3.69
CA PRO A 187 -13.69 -15.13 2.28
C PRO A 187 -12.25 -14.81 1.88
N MET A 188 -11.83 -15.22 0.71
CA MET A 188 -10.53 -14.80 0.17
C MET A 188 -10.50 -13.30 -0.06
N SER A 189 -9.47 -12.65 0.44
CA SER A 189 -9.21 -11.24 0.16
C SER A 189 -8.99 -11.00 -1.33
N ARG A 190 -9.41 -9.86 -1.84
CA ARG A 190 -9.10 -9.47 -3.22
C ARG A 190 -7.59 -9.36 -3.38
N TYR A 191 -7.09 -9.68 -4.54
CA TYR A 191 -5.66 -9.53 -4.83
C TYR A 191 -5.41 -8.99 -6.23
N ARG A 192 -4.25 -8.33 -6.40
CA ARG A 192 -3.74 -7.84 -7.67
C ARG A 192 -2.24 -8.04 -7.75
N VAL A 193 -1.79 -8.50 -8.90
CA VAL A 193 -0.36 -8.53 -9.23
C VAL A 193 0.01 -7.23 -9.90
N ILE A 194 1.11 -6.62 -9.47
CA ILE A 194 1.71 -5.47 -10.14
C ILE A 194 3.11 -5.83 -10.62
N PHE A 195 3.44 -5.52 -11.86
CA PHE A 195 4.83 -5.58 -12.28
C PHE A 195 5.62 -4.47 -11.61
N ASN A 196 6.70 -4.85 -10.94
CA ASN A 196 7.59 -3.92 -10.23
C ASN A 196 9.00 -3.99 -10.80
N GLU A 197 9.72 -2.87 -10.75
CA GLU A 197 10.99 -2.68 -11.44
C GLU A 197 10.89 -2.98 -12.95
N TYR A 198 9.73 -2.69 -13.53
CA TYR A 198 9.48 -2.88 -14.94
C TYR A 198 10.41 -2.00 -15.78
N ASP A 199 11.10 -2.58 -16.74
CA ASP A 199 11.89 -1.83 -17.71
C ASP A 199 11.06 -1.60 -18.97
N SER A 200 11.08 -0.38 -19.50
CA SER A 200 10.39 -0.07 -20.77
C SER A 200 10.92 -0.90 -21.94
N LEU A 201 12.15 -1.40 -21.83
CA LEU A 201 12.75 -2.32 -22.81
C LEU A 201 12.12 -3.72 -22.77
N ASP A 202 11.46 -4.09 -21.65
CA ASP A 202 10.74 -5.38 -21.56
C ASP A 202 9.47 -5.39 -22.42
N ARG A 203 8.98 -4.22 -22.81
CA ARG A 203 7.79 -4.08 -23.67
C ARG A 203 7.94 -4.89 -24.96
N ASN A 204 6.95 -5.72 -25.25
CA ASN A 204 6.93 -6.60 -26.42
C ASN A 204 8.01 -7.71 -26.44
N THR A 205 8.73 -7.91 -25.34
CA THR A 205 9.70 -9.02 -25.26
C THR A 205 9.03 -10.37 -25.08
N ARG A 206 9.73 -11.42 -25.47
CA ARG A 206 9.26 -12.80 -25.24
C ARG A 206 9.07 -13.11 -23.76
N PRO A 207 9.99 -12.77 -22.83
CA PRO A 207 9.81 -13.00 -21.40
C PRO A 207 8.53 -12.36 -20.85
N LEU A 208 8.21 -11.10 -21.22
CA LEU A 208 6.98 -10.45 -20.77
C LEU A 208 5.75 -11.23 -21.25
N ARG A 209 5.70 -11.60 -22.53
CA ARG A 209 4.55 -12.37 -23.06
C ARG A 209 4.38 -13.72 -22.38
N GLU A 210 5.47 -14.43 -22.10
CA GLU A 210 5.44 -15.71 -21.39
C GLU A 210 4.91 -15.55 -19.96
N VAL A 211 5.36 -14.52 -19.22
CA VAL A 211 4.90 -14.23 -17.86
C VAL A 211 3.42 -13.84 -17.84
N VAL A 212 3.00 -12.96 -18.75
CA VAL A 212 1.58 -12.54 -18.83
C VAL A 212 0.70 -13.73 -19.22
N ALA A 213 1.06 -14.52 -20.21
CA ALA A 213 0.30 -15.70 -20.62
C ALA A 213 0.21 -16.75 -19.50
N TYR A 214 1.28 -16.90 -18.70
CA TYR A 214 1.27 -17.79 -17.54
C TYR A 214 0.30 -17.30 -16.46
N LEU A 215 0.34 -16.02 -16.09
CA LEU A 215 -0.56 -15.45 -15.08
C LEU A 215 -2.02 -15.47 -15.56
N ASP A 216 -2.28 -15.23 -16.83
CA ASP A 216 -3.62 -15.32 -17.44
C ASP A 216 -4.16 -16.75 -17.42
N ALA A 217 -3.34 -17.74 -17.79
CA ALA A 217 -3.71 -19.16 -17.71
C ALA A 217 -4.04 -19.63 -16.28
N GLU A 218 -3.42 -18.99 -15.27
CA GLU A 218 -3.70 -19.24 -13.85
C GLU A 218 -4.85 -18.37 -13.31
N HIS A 219 -5.52 -17.58 -14.17
CA HIS A 219 -6.59 -16.63 -13.82
C HIS A 219 -6.19 -15.60 -12.75
N VAL A 220 -4.92 -15.21 -12.74
CA VAL A 220 -4.39 -14.24 -11.78
C VAL A 220 -4.54 -12.82 -12.34
N PRO A 221 -5.30 -11.94 -11.66
CA PRO A 221 -5.52 -10.59 -12.13
C PRO A 221 -4.25 -9.73 -11.99
N VAL A 222 -3.78 -9.21 -13.10
CA VAL A 222 -2.59 -8.33 -13.21
C VAL A 222 -3.03 -6.92 -13.50
N CYS A 223 -2.39 -5.93 -12.85
CA CYS A 223 -2.59 -4.51 -13.18
C CYS A 223 -2.06 -4.20 -14.58
N ALA A 224 -2.76 -3.33 -15.31
CA ALA A 224 -2.32 -2.80 -16.59
C ALA A 224 -1.11 -1.86 -16.43
N HIS A 225 -1.03 -1.17 -15.28
CA HIS A 225 0.08 -0.29 -14.97
C HIS A 225 1.13 -0.99 -14.11
N ALA A 226 2.41 -0.75 -14.44
CA ALA A 226 3.56 -1.28 -13.72
C ALA A 226 4.32 -0.17 -13.00
N LEU A 227 5.01 -0.46 -11.90
CA LEU A 227 6.02 0.43 -11.35
C LEU A 227 7.33 0.26 -12.12
N TYR A 228 7.75 1.32 -12.79
CA TYR A 228 8.96 1.31 -13.60
C TYR A 228 10.23 1.29 -12.76
N ARG A 229 11.29 0.70 -13.31
CA ARG A 229 12.64 0.80 -12.74
C ARG A 229 13.15 2.24 -12.84
N ARG A 230 13.13 2.97 -11.72
CA ARG A 230 13.59 4.37 -11.63
C ARG A 230 14.53 4.58 -10.46
N VAL A 231 15.53 5.43 -10.67
CA VAL A 231 16.42 5.89 -9.60
C VAL A 231 15.63 6.58 -8.50
N THR A 232 14.58 7.32 -8.87
CA THR A 232 13.69 8.05 -7.96
C THR A 232 13.09 7.15 -6.88
N TYR A 233 12.62 5.94 -7.21
CA TYR A 233 12.09 5.01 -6.21
C TYR A 233 13.18 4.52 -5.26
N ARG A 234 14.41 4.29 -5.76
CA ARG A 234 15.54 3.92 -4.90
C ARG A 234 15.95 5.06 -3.98
N THR A 235 15.95 6.30 -4.47
CA THR A 235 16.20 7.49 -3.65
C THR A 235 15.13 7.60 -2.55
N MET A 236 13.86 7.48 -2.89
CA MET A 236 12.74 7.48 -1.94
C MET A 236 12.98 6.44 -0.82
N THR A 237 13.19 5.18 -1.18
CA THR A 237 13.38 4.09 -0.20
C THR A 237 14.68 4.21 0.61
N SER A 238 15.63 5.04 0.19
CA SER A 238 16.86 5.35 0.95
C SER A 238 16.65 6.44 2.02
N GLY A 239 15.41 6.74 2.40
CA GLY A 239 15.09 7.69 3.46
C GLY A 239 15.02 9.14 2.98
N HIS A 240 14.52 9.38 1.79
CA HIS A 240 14.24 10.72 1.27
C HIS A 240 12.74 11.06 1.27
N GLY A 241 12.03 10.59 2.29
CA GLY A 241 10.58 10.79 2.41
C GLY A 241 9.78 10.06 1.36
N THR A 242 8.62 10.60 1.01
CA THR A 242 7.77 10.14 -0.09
C THR A 242 8.17 10.80 -1.41
N LEU A 243 7.58 10.36 -2.52
CA LEU A 243 7.72 11.05 -3.81
C LEU A 243 7.28 12.53 -3.74
N TYR A 244 6.34 12.86 -2.84
CA TYR A 244 5.76 14.19 -2.70
C TYR A 244 6.61 15.17 -1.90
N GLN A 245 7.58 14.66 -1.14
CA GLN A 245 8.59 15.46 -0.44
C GLN A 245 9.85 15.69 -1.27
N MET A 246 9.99 15.01 -2.40
CA MET A 246 11.08 15.24 -3.35
C MET A 246 10.78 16.46 -4.23
N SER A 247 11.81 17.06 -4.85
CA SER A 247 11.65 18.25 -5.69
C SER A 247 10.82 17.98 -6.94
N ASP A 248 9.78 18.76 -7.17
CA ASP A 248 8.94 18.75 -8.38
C ASP A 248 9.63 19.33 -9.62
N LYS A 249 10.76 20.04 -9.43
CA LYS A 249 11.60 20.55 -10.52
C LYS A 249 12.30 19.41 -11.25
N ASP A 250 12.49 18.26 -10.61
CA ASP A 250 13.08 17.08 -11.22
C ASP A 250 12.03 16.34 -12.07
N GLU A 251 12.29 16.24 -13.37
CA GLU A 251 11.42 15.55 -14.32
C GLU A 251 11.27 14.07 -13.97
N SER A 252 12.31 13.44 -13.42
CA SER A 252 12.25 12.03 -13.01
C SER A 252 11.29 11.82 -11.84
N VAL A 253 11.20 12.78 -10.93
CA VAL A 253 10.23 12.78 -9.82
C VAL A 253 8.81 12.95 -10.35
N ARG A 254 8.56 13.90 -11.25
CA ARG A 254 7.24 14.08 -11.86
C ARG A 254 6.77 12.81 -12.59
N LYS A 255 7.68 12.17 -13.36
CA LYS A 255 7.40 10.91 -14.04
C LYS A 255 7.12 9.76 -13.05
N ALA A 256 7.83 9.72 -11.92
CA ALA A 256 7.60 8.73 -10.87
C ALA A 256 6.26 8.92 -10.19
N ARG A 257 5.89 10.17 -9.84
CA ARG A 257 4.58 10.52 -9.27
C ARG A 257 3.43 10.13 -10.20
N TYR A 258 3.52 10.49 -11.49
CA TYR A 258 2.51 10.10 -12.46
C TYR A 258 2.34 8.58 -12.56
N ASN A 259 3.47 7.86 -12.58
CA ASN A 259 3.45 6.40 -12.63
C ASN A 259 2.85 5.77 -11.35
N ALA A 260 3.21 6.28 -10.18
CA ALA A 260 2.65 5.85 -8.90
C ALA A 260 1.13 6.08 -8.85
N ASP A 261 0.68 7.27 -9.23
CA ASP A 261 -0.73 7.64 -9.30
C ASP A 261 -1.54 6.67 -10.19
N GLN A 262 -1.05 6.32 -11.39
CA GLN A 262 -1.74 5.37 -12.27
C GLN A 262 -1.88 3.98 -11.65
N VAL A 263 -0.82 3.47 -11.02
CA VAL A 263 -0.83 2.17 -10.35
C VAL A 263 -1.80 2.17 -9.17
N VAL A 264 -1.76 3.21 -8.33
CA VAL A 264 -2.61 3.26 -7.14
C VAL A 264 -4.08 3.44 -7.50
N ARG A 265 -4.41 4.23 -8.54
CA ARG A 265 -5.78 4.31 -9.09
C ARG A 265 -6.33 2.94 -9.45
N GLU A 266 -5.55 2.14 -10.15
CA GLU A 266 -5.96 0.80 -10.57
C GLU A 266 -6.15 -0.14 -9.37
N LEU A 267 -5.27 -0.07 -8.38
CA LEU A 267 -5.40 -0.84 -7.15
C LEU A 267 -6.66 -0.44 -6.35
N LEU A 268 -6.98 0.86 -6.31
CA LEU A 268 -8.21 1.35 -5.70
C LEU A 268 -9.46 0.86 -6.43
N ALA A 269 -9.48 0.89 -7.74
CA ALA A 269 -10.59 0.34 -8.53
C ALA A 269 -10.81 -1.16 -8.22
N ALA A 270 -9.72 -1.89 -7.96
CA ALA A 270 -9.79 -3.29 -7.61
C ALA A 270 -10.45 -3.56 -6.24
N THR A 271 -10.37 -2.64 -5.27
CA THR A 271 -11.10 -2.78 -4.00
C THR A 271 -12.61 -2.65 -4.16
N GLN A 272 -13.07 -2.01 -5.23
CA GLN A 272 -14.50 -1.80 -5.53
C GLN A 272 -15.11 -2.91 -6.40
N GLY A 273 -14.31 -3.91 -6.81
CA GLY A 273 -14.78 -4.99 -7.68
C GLY A 273 -14.86 -4.64 -9.17
N THR A 274 -14.44 -3.44 -9.55
CA THR A 274 -14.26 -3.07 -10.96
C THR A 274 -12.95 -3.64 -11.47
N THR A 275 -13.02 -4.55 -12.44
CA THR A 275 -11.85 -5.12 -13.11
C THR A 275 -11.60 -4.31 -14.39
N PRO A 276 -10.55 -3.50 -14.49
CA PRO A 276 -10.13 -3.00 -15.79
C PRO A 276 -9.68 -4.19 -16.63
N THR A 277 -10.12 -4.23 -17.87
CA THR A 277 -9.64 -5.23 -18.84
C THR A 277 -8.14 -5.00 -19.03
N PRO A 278 -7.27 -6.01 -18.87
CA PRO A 278 -5.83 -5.83 -18.99
C PRO A 278 -5.50 -5.48 -20.44
N THR A 279 -5.22 -4.22 -20.69
CA THR A 279 -4.55 -3.78 -21.90
C THR A 279 -3.15 -3.37 -21.48
N ILE A 280 -2.24 -4.34 -21.43
CA ILE A 280 -0.81 -4.03 -21.33
C ILE A 280 -0.42 -3.48 -22.70
N ALA A 281 -0.51 -2.17 -22.88
CA ALA A 281 -0.12 -1.45 -24.07
C ALA A 281 1.39 -1.18 -24.09
#